data_416883045f4f86e159ceb3e4186bf6aa
#
_entry.id   416883045f4f86e159ceb3e4186bf6aa
#
_cell.length_a   1.000
_cell.length_b   1.000
_cell.length_c   1.000
_cell.angle_alpha   90.00
_cell.angle_beta   90.00
_cell.angle_gamma   90.00
#
_symmetry.space_group_name_H-M   'P 1'
#
loop_
_entity.id
_entity.type
_entity.pdbx_description
1 polymer ?
#
loop_
_entity_poly.entity_id
_entity_poly.type
_entity_poly.pdbx_seq_one_letter_code
_entity_poly.pdbx_strand_id
1 'polypeptide(L)'
;VKLSRGRASMRPIAGTRPRGRDSVEDGLLQKELLADPKENAEHIMLVDLARNDLGRVAAAGSVHVDPYRSIERYSHVMHIVSGVNGRLAAGKDAFDLFAAAFPAGTLVGAPKVRAMEIIDELEPVRRGFYGGTVGYFGHGGDMDHAIAIRTMVFHGDTYSFQAGAGIVADSVPVNEYREVFAKSAALRGALELAREGL
;
A
#
# COMPACT_ATOMS: atom_id res chain seq x y z
N VAL A 1 1.62 -1.05 -8.56
CA VAL A 1 2.60 -1.64 -9.48
C VAL A 1 2.45 -0.99 -10.84
N LYS A 2 3.56 -0.63 -11.46
CA LYS A 2 3.60 0.05 -12.76
C LYS A 2 4.58 -0.63 -13.71
N LEU A 3 4.21 -0.75 -14.96
CA LEU A 3 5.09 -1.12 -16.05
C LEU A 3 5.07 -0.01 -17.10
N SER A 4 6.23 0.50 -17.47
CA SER A 4 6.35 1.47 -18.55
C SER A 4 7.63 1.23 -19.34
N ARG A 5 7.49 1.03 -20.63
CA ARG A 5 8.60 0.77 -21.57
C ARG A 5 9.53 -0.34 -21.08
N GLY A 6 8.98 -1.43 -20.57
CA GLY A 6 9.71 -2.58 -20.02
C GLY A 6 10.37 -2.36 -18.65
N ARG A 7 10.16 -1.21 -18.01
CA ARG A 7 10.58 -0.92 -16.63
C ARG A 7 9.42 -1.13 -15.70
N ALA A 8 9.57 -2.07 -14.78
CA ALA A 8 8.62 -2.36 -13.72
C ALA A 8 9.01 -1.60 -12.46
N SER A 9 8.02 -1.07 -11.74
CA SER A 9 8.25 -0.38 -10.47
C SER A 9 7.13 -0.66 -9.47
N MET A 10 7.51 -0.74 -8.20
CA MET A 10 6.61 -0.82 -7.04
C MET A 10 7.02 0.27 -6.05
N ARG A 11 6.04 0.80 -5.31
CA ARG A 11 6.27 1.86 -4.34
C ARG A 11 5.73 1.46 -2.97
N PRO A 12 6.49 0.69 -2.18
CA PRO A 12 6.15 0.45 -0.79
C PRO A 12 6.13 1.77 -0.01
N ILE A 13 5.06 1.95 0.74
CA ILE A 13 4.79 3.11 1.58
C ILE A 13 4.48 2.58 2.97
N ALA A 14 5.20 3.04 3.98
CA ALA A 14 4.94 2.73 5.37
C ALA A 14 5.28 3.92 6.26
N GLY A 15 4.80 3.88 7.48
CA GLY A 15 4.99 4.96 8.43
C GLY A 15 4.18 6.21 8.08
N THR A 16 3.64 6.84 9.10
CA THR A 16 2.85 8.05 8.92
C THR A 16 3.09 9.01 10.08
N ARG A 17 3.32 10.28 9.73
CA ARG A 17 3.24 11.40 10.69
C ARG A 17 2.36 12.49 10.10
N PRO A 18 1.66 13.28 10.92
CA PRO A 18 0.96 14.46 10.47
C PRO A 18 1.95 15.50 9.94
N ARG A 19 1.44 16.47 9.20
CA ARG A 19 2.22 17.66 8.83
C ARG A 19 2.40 18.54 10.06
N GLY A 20 3.56 19.16 10.17
CA GLY A 20 3.81 20.20 11.16
C GLY A 20 3.12 21.51 10.81
N ARG A 21 3.00 22.40 11.79
CA ARG A 21 2.46 23.76 11.61
C ARG A 21 3.36 24.64 10.75
N ASP A 22 4.65 24.32 10.73
CA ASP A 22 5.66 25.01 9.96
C ASP A 22 6.78 24.06 9.49
N SER A 23 7.75 24.58 8.76
CA SER A 23 8.87 23.80 8.21
C SER A 23 9.81 23.23 9.27
N VAL A 24 9.90 23.83 10.44
CA VAL A 24 10.74 23.38 11.56
C VAL A 24 10.10 22.15 12.20
N GLU A 25 8.82 22.24 12.53
CA GLU A 25 8.04 21.13 13.08
C GLU A 25 7.96 19.97 12.09
N ASP A 26 7.74 20.23 10.79
CA ASP A 26 7.81 19.21 9.74
C ASP A 26 9.18 18.48 9.74
N GLY A 27 10.26 19.22 9.92
CA GLY A 27 11.61 18.65 10.01
C GLY A 27 11.83 17.78 11.26
N LEU A 28 11.23 18.11 12.39
CA LEU A 28 11.26 17.32 13.61
C LEU A 28 10.46 16.02 13.44
N LEU A 29 9.24 16.10 12.96
CA LEU A 29 8.36 14.95 12.68
C LEU A 29 8.97 14.00 11.65
N GLN A 30 9.65 14.52 10.63
CA GLN A 30 10.41 13.70 9.69
C GLN A 30 11.54 12.93 10.36
N LYS A 31 12.33 13.59 11.22
CA LYS A 31 13.43 12.92 11.96
C LYS A 31 12.88 11.85 12.89
N GLU A 32 11.80 12.14 13.59
CA GLU A 32 11.10 11.19 14.45
C GLU A 32 10.65 9.96 13.65
N LEU A 33 9.95 10.18 12.52
CA LEU A 33 9.47 9.11 11.66
C LEU A 33 10.62 8.21 11.15
N LEU A 34 11.71 8.80 10.69
CA LEU A 34 12.88 8.06 10.22
C LEU A 34 13.65 7.33 11.33
N ALA A 35 13.52 7.77 12.57
CA ALA A 35 14.16 7.16 13.74
C ALA A 35 13.28 6.08 14.41
N ASP A 36 12.00 6.01 14.09
CA ASP A 36 11.06 5.06 14.70
C ASP A 36 11.39 3.61 14.29
N PRO A 37 11.78 2.74 15.26
CA PRO A 37 12.20 1.38 14.94
C PRO A 37 11.08 0.52 14.34
N LYS A 38 9.84 0.68 14.81
CA LYS A 38 8.67 -0.08 14.34
C LYS A 38 8.36 0.26 12.89
N GLU A 39 8.26 1.56 12.58
CA GLU A 39 7.96 2.05 11.24
C GLU A 39 9.06 1.65 10.24
N ASN A 40 10.31 1.67 10.68
CA ASN A 40 11.43 1.23 9.87
C ASN A 40 11.40 -0.28 9.61
N ALA A 41 11.13 -1.11 10.61
CA ALA A 41 11.03 -2.56 10.45
C ALA A 41 9.89 -2.94 9.49
N GLU A 42 8.72 -2.31 9.63
CA GLU A 42 7.60 -2.49 8.70
C GLU A 42 7.98 -2.07 7.28
N HIS A 43 8.60 -0.90 7.13
CA HIS A 43 9.01 -0.40 5.82
C HIS A 43 10.02 -1.33 5.12
N ILE A 44 11.03 -1.82 5.84
CA ILE A 44 12.02 -2.77 5.30
C ILE A 44 11.32 -4.06 4.86
N MET A 45 10.40 -4.58 5.67
CA MET A 45 9.61 -5.76 5.32
C MET A 45 8.83 -5.56 4.01
N LEU A 46 8.18 -4.41 3.84
CA LEU A 46 7.43 -4.10 2.62
C LEU A 46 8.33 -3.91 1.39
N VAL A 47 9.53 -3.34 1.58
CA VAL A 47 10.54 -3.23 0.51
C VAL A 47 11.02 -4.62 0.08
N ASP A 48 11.33 -5.51 1.02
CA ASP A 48 11.77 -6.87 0.71
C ASP A 48 10.66 -7.67 0.03
N LEU A 49 9.43 -7.50 0.44
CA LEU A 49 8.28 -8.12 -0.20
C LEU A 49 8.12 -7.64 -1.66
N ALA A 50 8.24 -6.34 -1.90
CA ALA A 50 8.20 -5.78 -3.26
C ALA A 50 9.38 -6.24 -4.12
N ARG A 51 10.59 -6.37 -3.53
CA ARG A 51 11.76 -6.95 -4.21
C ARG A 51 11.54 -8.41 -4.59
N ASN A 52 10.95 -9.19 -3.71
CA ASN A 52 10.62 -10.59 -3.96
C ASN A 52 9.59 -10.72 -5.09
N ASP A 53 8.50 -9.97 -5.02
CA ASP A 53 7.45 -9.97 -6.03
C ASP A 53 8.00 -9.60 -7.41
N LEU A 54 8.77 -8.51 -7.49
CA LEU A 54 9.36 -8.05 -8.74
C LEU A 54 10.44 -9.02 -9.25
N GLY A 55 11.22 -9.62 -8.34
CA GLY A 55 12.28 -10.57 -8.68
C GLY A 55 11.80 -11.82 -9.41
N ARG A 56 10.52 -12.17 -9.28
CA ARG A 56 9.91 -13.32 -9.96
C ARG A 56 9.75 -13.12 -11.47
N VAL A 57 9.72 -11.89 -11.94
CA VAL A 57 9.46 -11.54 -13.35
C VAL A 57 10.49 -10.57 -13.93
N ALA A 58 11.39 -10.05 -13.14
CA ALA A 58 12.45 -9.15 -13.59
C ALA A 58 13.65 -9.91 -14.15
N ALA A 59 14.38 -9.29 -15.06
CA ALA A 59 15.65 -9.77 -15.54
C ALA A 59 16.65 -9.90 -14.37
N ALA A 60 17.43 -10.97 -14.36
CA ALA A 60 18.39 -11.23 -13.29
C ALA A 60 19.31 -10.03 -13.06
N GLY A 61 19.53 -9.68 -11.79
CA GLY A 61 20.38 -8.56 -11.37
C GLY A 61 19.82 -7.16 -11.66
N SER A 62 18.60 -7.04 -12.22
CA SER A 62 18.02 -5.72 -12.55
C SER A 62 17.22 -5.09 -11.41
N VAL A 63 16.84 -5.85 -10.39
CA VAL A 63 16.05 -5.34 -9.27
C VAL A 63 16.94 -4.50 -8.35
N HIS A 64 16.53 -3.26 -8.13
CA HIS A 64 17.22 -2.33 -7.23
C HIS A 64 16.22 -1.45 -6.49
N VAL A 65 16.65 -0.84 -5.42
CA VAL A 65 15.84 0.07 -4.60
C VAL A 65 16.36 1.48 -4.75
N ASP A 66 15.55 2.35 -5.35
CA ASP A 66 15.85 3.77 -5.53
C ASP A 66 14.54 4.55 -5.79
N PRO A 67 14.24 5.59 -5.00
CA PRO A 67 14.88 6.00 -3.76
C PRO A 67 14.69 4.98 -2.63
N TYR A 68 15.50 5.04 -1.60
CA TYR A 68 15.35 4.25 -0.39
C TYR A 68 15.04 5.13 0.81
N ARG A 69 13.92 4.85 1.48
CA ARG A 69 13.45 5.55 2.69
C ARG A 69 13.39 7.08 2.53
N SER A 70 12.90 7.55 1.40
CA SER A 70 12.63 8.97 1.18
C SER A 70 11.34 9.40 1.90
N ILE A 71 11.29 10.64 2.37
CA ILE A 71 10.07 11.22 2.91
C ILE A 71 9.27 11.90 1.81
N GLU A 72 8.04 11.45 1.61
CA GLU A 72 7.08 12.13 0.77
C GLU A 72 6.04 12.86 1.62
N ARG A 73 5.86 14.14 1.32
CA ARG A 73 4.93 15.02 2.01
C ARG A 73 3.68 15.23 1.17
N TYR A 74 2.55 14.98 1.81
CA TYR A 74 1.22 15.26 1.27
C TYR A 74 0.58 16.42 2.01
N SER A 75 -0.64 16.80 1.67
CA SER A 75 -1.33 17.93 2.30
C SER A 75 -1.46 17.81 3.82
N HIS A 76 -1.72 16.60 4.34
CA HIS A 76 -2.04 16.39 5.76
C HIS A 76 -1.09 15.44 6.47
N VAL A 77 -0.31 14.66 5.73
CA VAL A 77 0.57 13.62 6.27
C VAL A 77 1.89 13.57 5.52
N MET A 78 2.88 12.91 6.11
CA MET A 78 4.11 12.48 5.46
C MET A 78 4.32 10.99 5.66
N HIS A 79 4.97 10.34 4.69
CA HIS A 79 5.23 8.90 4.69
C HIS A 79 6.69 8.60 4.35
N ILE A 80 7.17 7.43 4.81
CA ILE A 80 8.40 6.82 4.29
C ILE A 80 8.04 6.07 3.01
N VAL A 81 8.74 6.37 1.92
CA VAL A 81 8.52 5.77 0.60
C VAL A 81 9.83 5.25 0.05
N SER A 82 9.80 4.07 -0.55
CA SER A 82 10.90 3.54 -1.36
C SER A 82 10.41 3.18 -2.76
N GLY A 83 11.32 3.23 -3.74
CA GLY A 83 11.08 2.76 -5.09
C GLY A 83 11.77 1.43 -5.32
N VAL A 84 11.03 0.36 -5.56
CA VAL A 84 11.61 -0.92 -6.01
C VAL A 84 11.43 -1.01 -7.51
N ASN A 85 12.53 -1.05 -8.24
CA ASN A 85 12.55 -0.96 -9.69
C ASN A 85 13.27 -2.17 -10.29
N GLY A 86 12.88 -2.53 -11.52
CA GLY A 86 13.52 -3.61 -12.27
C GLY A 86 13.17 -3.54 -13.74
N ARG A 87 13.90 -4.27 -14.56
CA ARG A 87 13.60 -4.46 -15.97
C ARG A 87 12.87 -5.79 -16.12
N LEU A 88 11.74 -5.80 -16.83
CA LEU A 88 11.01 -7.02 -17.11
C LEU A 88 11.90 -8.02 -17.89
N ALA A 89 11.83 -9.29 -17.54
CA ALA A 89 12.58 -10.33 -18.22
C ALA A 89 12.05 -10.56 -19.64
N ALA A 90 12.89 -11.06 -20.54
CA ALA A 90 12.48 -11.40 -21.90
C ALA A 90 11.35 -12.45 -21.86
N GLY A 91 10.33 -12.25 -22.69
CA GLY A 91 9.14 -13.11 -22.76
C GLY A 91 8.12 -12.92 -21.65
N LYS A 92 8.33 -11.94 -20.75
CA LYS A 92 7.39 -11.52 -19.73
C LYS A 92 6.63 -10.27 -20.17
N ASP A 93 5.38 -10.15 -19.73
CA ASP A 93 4.51 -9.03 -20.07
C ASP A 93 3.85 -8.38 -18.82
N ALA A 94 2.91 -7.47 -19.06
CA ALA A 94 2.21 -6.76 -18.01
C ALA A 94 1.36 -7.70 -17.13
N PHE A 95 0.81 -8.77 -17.70
CA PHE A 95 0.02 -9.74 -16.95
C PHE A 95 0.89 -10.61 -16.04
N ASP A 96 2.08 -11.01 -16.50
CA ASP A 96 3.06 -11.69 -15.65
C ASP A 96 3.47 -10.83 -14.46
N LEU A 97 3.73 -9.53 -14.69
CA LEU A 97 4.07 -8.58 -13.63
C LEU A 97 2.91 -8.42 -12.65
N PHE A 98 1.70 -8.27 -13.16
CA PHE A 98 0.51 -8.17 -12.33
C PHE A 98 0.33 -9.42 -11.45
N ALA A 99 0.41 -10.62 -12.05
CA ALA A 99 0.28 -11.89 -11.33
C ALA A 99 1.37 -12.09 -10.25
N ALA A 100 2.59 -11.59 -10.49
CA ALA A 100 3.66 -11.62 -9.50
C ALA A 100 3.43 -10.67 -8.32
N ALA A 101 2.86 -9.48 -8.58
CA ALA A 101 2.63 -8.44 -7.58
C ALA A 101 1.32 -8.63 -6.79
N PHE A 102 0.32 -9.27 -7.39
CA PHE A 102 -1.00 -9.46 -6.80
C PHE A 102 -1.13 -10.83 -6.09
N PRO A 103 -1.84 -10.91 -4.95
CA PRO A 103 -2.34 -9.79 -4.16
C PRO A 103 -1.21 -8.99 -3.49
N ALA A 104 -1.45 -7.71 -3.23
CA ALA A 104 -0.47 -6.84 -2.62
C ALA A 104 -0.13 -7.29 -1.19
N GLY A 105 1.14 -7.57 -0.93
CA GLY A 105 1.57 -8.06 0.37
C GLY A 105 1.29 -7.13 1.54
N THR A 106 1.22 -5.82 1.29
CA THR A 106 0.76 -4.80 2.25
C THR A 106 -0.65 -5.11 2.80
N LEU A 107 -1.50 -5.77 2.01
CA LEU A 107 -2.89 -6.07 2.37
C LEU A 107 -3.09 -7.51 2.87
N VAL A 108 -2.19 -8.41 2.54
CA VAL A 108 -2.31 -9.82 2.92
C VAL A 108 -1.26 -10.25 3.94
N GLY A 109 -0.07 -9.67 3.90
CA GLY A 109 1.03 -10.06 4.80
C GLY A 109 2.04 -11.01 4.13
N ALA A 110 2.97 -11.50 4.93
CA ALA A 110 4.04 -12.41 4.50
C ALA A 110 4.24 -13.52 5.53
N PRO A 111 4.46 -14.79 5.09
CA PRO A 111 4.37 -15.32 3.71
C PRO A 111 2.94 -15.24 3.14
N LYS A 112 2.79 -14.81 1.88
CA LYS A 112 1.48 -14.46 1.29
C LYS A 112 0.43 -15.56 1.41
N VAL A 113 0.77 -16.81 1.08
CA VAL A 113 -0.20 -17.92 1.07
C VAL A 113 -0.75 -18.15 2.49
N ARG A 114 0.14 -18.30 3.48
CA ARG A 114 -0.31 -18.51 4.88
C ARG A 114 -1.08 -17.33 5.44
N ALA A 115 -0.68 -16.12 5.10
CA ALA A 115 -1.40 -14.91 5.51
C ALA A 115 -2.82 -14.87 4.93
N MET A 116 -3.00 -15.24 3.66
CA MET A 116 -4.34 -15.34 3.04
C MET A 116 -5.21 -16.42 3.70
N GLU A 117 -4.65 -17.58 4.05
CA GLU A 117 -5.35 -18.61 4.80
C GLU A 117 -5.86 -18.09 6.16
N ILE A 118 -5.00 -17.39 6.90
CA ILE A 118 -5.36 -16.79 8.19
C ILE A 118 -6.46 -15.73 8.03
N ILE A 119 -6.38 -14.92 6.98
CA ILE A 119 -7.40 -13.92 6.67
C ILE A 119 -8.74 -14.60 6.40
N ASP A 120 -8.76 -15.67 5.60
CA ASP A 120 -9.97 -16.43 5.29
C ASP A 120 -10.56 -17.12 6.53
N GLU A 121 -9.70 -17.58 7.43
CA GLU A 121 -10.10 -18.18 8.72
C GLU A 121 -10.73 -17.16 9.70
N LEU A 122 -10.23 -15.92 9.72
CA LEU A 122 -10.55 -14.95 10.78
C LEU A 122 -11.50 -13.83 10.36
N GLU A 123 -11.53 -13.44 9.10
CA GLU A 123 -12.41 -12.34 8.67
C GLU A 123 -13.85 -12.85 8.46
N PRO A 124 -14.84 -12.27 9.16
CA PRO A 124 -16.22 -12.74 9.10
C PRO A 124 -16.93 -12.40 7.79
N VAL A 125 -16.38 -11.48 7.00
CA VAL A 125 -16.97 -11.00 5.74
C VAL A 125 -15.92 -10.99 4.64
N ARG A 126 -16.36 -11.25 3.41
CA ARG A 126 -15.49 -11.19 2.23
C ARG A 126 -15.04 -9.75 1.97
N ARG A 127 -13.81 -9.58 1.58
CA ARG A 127 -13.22 -8.26 1.27
C ARG A 127 -13.84 -7.58 0.05
N GLY A 128 -14.41 -8.36 -0.88
CA GLY A 128 -14.95 -7.81 -2.12
C GLY A 128 -13.89 -7.07 -2.92
N PHE A 129 -14.10 -5.77 -3.18
CA PHE A 129 -13.12 -4.92 -3.87
C PHE A 129 -11.95 -4.47 -2.99
N TYR A 130 -12.11 -4.51 -1.66
CA TYR A 130 -11.07 -4.09 -0.72
C TYR A 130 -9.83 -4.98 -0.83
N GLY A 131 -8.67 -4.36 -0.97
CA GLY A 131 -7.41 -5.08 -1.19
C GLY A 131 -7.22 -5.63 -2.61
N GLY A 132 -8.21 -5.40 -3.51
CA GLY A 132 -8.06 -5.57 -4.95
C GLY A 132 -7.21 -4.49 -5.58
N THR A 133 -7.40 -4.24 -6.88
CA THR A 133 -6.66 -3.20 -7.60
C THR A 133 -7.57 -2.33 -8.46
N VAL A 134 -7.15 -1.09 -8.66
CA VAL A 134 -7.71 -0.17 -9.64
C VAL A 134 -6.59 0.29 -10.56
N GLY A 135 -6.78 0.17 -11.87
CA GLY A 135 -5.75 0.54 -12.81
C GLY A 135 -6.11 0.21 -14.26
N TYR A 136 -5.11 0.16 -15.11
CA TYR A 136 -5.29 -0.15 -16.53
C TYR A 136 -4.15 -1.00 -17.07
N PHE A 137 -4.46 -1.74 -18.13
CA PHE A 137 -3.53 -2.35 -19.06
C PHE A 137 -3.63 -1.61 -20.39
N GLY A 138 -2.55 -0.96 -20.78
CA GLY A 138 -2.47 -0.19 -22.03
C GLY A 138 -2.20 -1.06 -23.25
N HIS A 139 -2.71 -0.67 -24.41
CA HIS A 139 -2.50 -1.39 -25.66
C HIS A 139 -1.00 -1.55 -26.03
N GLY A 140 -0.16 -0.61 -25.62
CA GLY A 140 1.29 -0.67 -25.84
C GLY A 140 2.07 -1.55 -24.86
N GLY A 141 1.38 -2.29 -23.98
CA GLY A 141 2.01 -3.15 -22.96
C GLY A 141 2.36 -2.42 -21.66
N ASP A 142 2.08 -1.14 -21.56
CA ASP A 142 2.22 -0.40 -20.29
C ASP A 142 1.07 -0.76 -19.33
N MET A 143 1.31 -0.64 -18.03
CA MET A 143 0.34 -0.95 -16.99
C MET A 143 0.56 -0.02 -15.80
N ASP A 144 -0.52 0.41 -15.14
CA ASP A 144 -0.43 1.10 -13.85
C ASP A 144 -1.62 0.72 -12.97
N HIS A 145 -1.34 0.13 -11.80
CA HIS A 145 -2.32 -0.34 -10.84
C HIS A 145 -2.01 0.14 -9.42
N ALA A 146 -3.03 0.69 -8.79
CA ALA A 146 -3.03 1.00 -7.35
C ALA A 146 -3.81 -0.05 -6.57
N ILE A 147 -3.51 -0.19 -5.28
CA ILE A 147 -4.29 -1.04 -4.36
C ILE A 147 -5.64 -0.36 -4.10
N ALA A 148 -6.72 -1.12 -4.14
CA ALA A 148 -8.06 -0.65 -3.81
C ALA A 148 -8.24 -0.53 -2.28
N ILE A 149 -7.73 0.55 -1.73
CA ILE A 149 -7.88 0.97 -0.33
C ILE A 149 -8.37 2.42 -0.28
N ARG A 150 -8.84 2.85 0.87
CA ARG A 150 -9.38 4.22 1.04
C ARG A 150 -10.43 4.57 -0.03
N THR A 151 -11.16 3.55 -0.46
CA THR A 151 -12.13 3.61 -1.55
C THR A 151 -13.50 3.24 -1.01
N MET A 152 -14.49 3.98 -1.47
CA MET A 152 -15.90 3.71 -1.21
C MET A 152 -16.57 3.31 -2.52
N VAL A 153 -17.39 2.29 -2.49
CA VAL A 153 -18.19 1.85 -3.63
C VAL A 153 -19.65 2.12 -3.34
N PHE A 154 -20.31 2.79 -4.27
CA PHE A 154 -21.76 2.98 -4.25
C PHE A 154 -22.40 2.01 -5.24
N HIS A 155 -23.36 1.22 -4.75
CA HIS A 155 -24.13 0.31 -5.57
C HIS A 155 -25.58 0.24 -5.05
N GLY A 156 -26.53 0.49 -5.94
CA GLY A 156 -27.93 0.70 -5.54
C GLY A 156 -28.03 1.88 -4.57
N ASP A 157 -28.56 1.63 -3.39
CA ASP A 157 -28.72 2.64 -2.32
C ASP A 157 -27.72 2.44 -1.16
N THR A 158 -26.64 1.67 -1.42
CA THR A 158 -25.68 1.28 -0.37
C THR A 158 -24.29 1.78 -0.68
N TYR A 159 -23.65 2.40 0.31
CA TYR A 159 -22.22 2.70 0.32
C TYR A 159 -21.48 1.62 1.09
N SER A 160 -20.42 1.08 0.49
CA SER A 160 -19.58 0.05 1.08
C SER A 160 -18.12 0.48 1.08
N PHE A 161 -17.43 0.32 2.21
CA PHE A 161 -15.99 0.49 2.33
C PHE A 161 -15.45 -0.43 3.42
N GLN A 162 -14.17 -0.75 3.34
CA GLN A 162 -13.43 -1.51 4.35
C GLN A 162 -12.12 -0.80 4.71
N ALA A 163 -11.65 -1.05 5.91
CA ALA A 163 -10.34 -0.65 6.40
C ALA A 163 -9.75 -1.79 7.26
N GLY A 164 -8.43 -1.87 7.31
CA GLY A 164 -7.71 -2.85 8.09
C GLY A 164 -6.39 -2.28 8.61
N ALA A 165 -5.81 -2.95 9.59
CA ALA A 165 -4.49 -2.68 10.13
C ALA A 165 -3.54 -3.86 9.90
N GLY A 166 -2.25 -3.61 9.87
CA GLY A 166 -1.22 -4.64 9.85
C GLY A 166 -1.05 -5.23 11.24
N ILE A 167 -1.16 -6.55 11.37
CA ILE A 167 -1.00 -7.24 12.64
C ILE A 167 0.37 -7.89 12.69
N VAL A 168 1.15 -7.55 13.70
CA VAL A 168 2.48 -8.10 14.00
C VAL A 168 2.55 -8.56 15.46
N ALA A 169 3.63 -9.24 15.83
CA ALA A 169 3.78 -9.80 17.19
C ALA A 169 3.64 -8.75 18.30
N ASP A 170 4.10 -7.52 18.03
CA ASP A 170 4.05 -6.40 19.00
C ASP A 170 2.77 -5.57 18.90
N SER A 171 1.80 -5.98 18.09
CA SER A 171 0.53 -5.27 17.95
C SER A 171 -0.28 -5.28 19.25
N VAL A 172 -0.77 -4.12 19.62
CA VAL A 172 -1.67 -3.94 20.76
C VAL A 172 -3.10 -3.81 20.25
N PRO A 173 -4.02 -4.74 20.53
CA PRO A 173 -5.35 -4.82 19.90
C PRO A 173 -6.15 -3.51 19.91
N VAL A 174 -6.13 -2.78 21.03
CA VAL A 174 -6.84 -1.49 21.14
C VAL A 174 -6.26 -0.41 20.23
N ASN A 175 -4.96 -0.43 19.97
CA ASN A 175 -4.30 0.52 19.08
C ASN A 175 -4.60 0.20 17.62
N GLU A 176 -4.54 -1.09 17.24
CA GLU A 176 -4.91 -1.55 15.90
C GLU A 176 -6.39 -1.25 15.59
N TYR A 177 -7.28 -1.45 16.55
CA TYR A 177 -8.67 -1.07 16.41
C TYR A 177 -8.85 0.44 16.15
N ARG A 178 -8.16 1.29 16.92
CA ARG A 178 -8.18 2.75 16.70
C ARG A 178 -7.63 3.14 15.32
N GLU A 179 -6.59 2.44 14.86
CA GLU A 179 -5.99 2.66 13.55
C GLU A 179 -6.98 2.35 12.42
N VAL A 180 -7.76 1.26 12.50
CA VAL A 180 -8.82 0.93 11.53
C VAL A 180 -9.85 2.06 11.45
N PHE A 181 -10.28 2.60 12.60
CA PHE A 181 -11.20 3.74 12.63
C PHE A 181 -10.60 5.01 12.03
N ALA A 182 -9.35 5.32 12.35
CA ALA A 182 -8.64 6.46 11.78
C ALA A 182 -8.50 6.32 10.25
N LYS A 183 -8.19 5.11 9.76
CA LYS A 183 -8.11 4.81 8.33
C LYS A 183 -9.44 4.97 7.58
N SER A 184 -10.57 4.84 8.24
CA SER A 184 -11.90 5.02 7.66
C SER A 184 -12.47 6.44 7.81
N ALA A 185 -11.81 7.31 8.57
CA ALA A 185 -12.36 8.62 8.97
C ALA A 185 -12.72 9.52 7.78
N ALA A 186 -11.84 9.60 6.77
CA ALA A 186 -12.10 10.42 5.59
C ALA A 186 -13.33 9.97 4.79
N LEU A 187 -13.54 8.65 4.67
CA LEU A 187 -14.71 8.10 3.97
C LEU A 187 -16.00 8.37 4.74
N ARG A 188 -15.97 8.24 6.07
CA ARG A 188 -17.12 8.57 6.92
C ARG A 188 -17.44 10.06 6.87
N GLY A 189 -16.44 10.91 6.99
CA GLY A 189 -16.63 12.36 6.86
C GLY A 189 -17.22 12.78 5.52
N ALA A 190 -16.81 12.17 4.42
CA ALA A 190 -17.40 12.40 3.11
C ALA A 190 -18.89 12.05 3.05
N LEU A 191 -19.31 10.94 3.71
CA LEU A 191 -20.73 10.58 3.82
C LEU A 191 -21.54 11.57 4.68
N GLU A 192 -20.95 12.05 5.76
CA GLU A 192 -21.59 13.05 6.63
C GLU A 192 -21.80 14.35 5.86
N LEU A 193 -20.79 14.86 5.17
CA LEU A 193 -20.89 16.06 4.32
C LEU A 193 -21.95 15.89 3.22
N ALA A 194 -21.98 14.74 2.55
CA ALA A 194 -23.00 14.48 1.53
C ALA A 194 -24.43 14.45 2.09
N ARG A 195 -24.62 14.02 3.35
CA ARG A 195 -25.94 14.05 4.03
C ARG A 195 -26.36 15.47 4.41
N GLU A 196 -25.41 16.36 4.67
CA GLU A 196 -25.63 17.76 4.98
C GLU A 196 -25.89 18.60 3.72
N GLY A 197 -25.77 18.04 2.53
CA GLY A 197 -26.05 18.71 1.26
C GLY A 197 -24.88 19.49 0.70
N LEU A 198 -23.67 19.18 1.10
CA LEU A 198 -22.43 19.79 0.61
C LEU A 198 -21.74 18.92 -0.45
#